data_4bdb44a9c9cec1d2a54db87690098e30
#
_entry.id   4bdb44a9c9cec1d2a54db87690098e30
#
_cell.length_a   1.000
_cell.length_b   1.000
_cell.length_c   1.000
_cell.angle_alpha   90.00
_cell.angle_beta   90.00
_cell.angle_gamma   90.00
#
_symmetry.space_group_name_H-M   'P 1'
#
loop_
_entity.id
_entity.type
_entity.pdbx_description
1 polymer ?
#
loop_
_entity_poly.entity_id
_entity_poly.type
_entity_poly.pdbx_seq_one_letter_code
_entity_poly.pdbx_strand_id
1 'polypeptide(L)'
;VETFGIDESWIELTGSPLLKERTPHEIADEIRNTVKSEVGLTVSIGISFNKIFAKLGSDMKKPDAVTEIGRDTFRDQVWPLPVSDLLYVGRATAEKLGRYCIRTIGDLANTERDILRSLLGINGEKIWAYANGLDASRVMPCDYTPPIKSIGHGITCTADLVSESEVRGVFLELSQDIGLKLRKQGLAANGVRITVRDNTLSHRQYQCKLPFPTQSYLEIYDAGIDMFHRRYS
;
A
#
# COMPACT_ATOMS: atom_id res chain seq x y z
N VAL A 1 -11.21 -12.89 -7.35
CA VAL A 1 -9.93 -12.24 -7.70
C VAL A 1 -9.95 -10.82 -7.16
N GLU A 2 -8.90 -10.44 -6.42
CA GLU A 2 -8.69 -9.09 -5.89
C GLU A 2 -7.41 -8.51 -6.48
N THR A 3 -7.48 -7.34 -7.08
CA THR A 3 -6.31 -6.63 -7.61
C THR A 3 -5.48 -6.02 -6.49
N PHE A 4 -4.15 -6.06 -6.64
CA PHE A 4 -3.19 -5.41 -5.76
C PHE A 4 -2.17 -4.63 -6.59
N GLY A 5 -2.36 -3.33 -6.69
CA GLY A 5 -1.61 -2.51 -7.63
C GLY A 5 -2.05 -2.69 -9.08
N ILE A 6 -1.12 -2.47 -10.02
CA ILE A 6 -1.39 -2.53 -11.46
C ILE A 6 -1.05 -3.91 -12.07
N ASP A 7 -0.17 -4.67 -11.42
CA ASP A 7 0.48 -5.87 -11.96
C ASP A 7 0.35 -7.10 -11.05
N GLU A 8 -0.37 -7.00 -9.95
CA GLU A 8 -0.53 -8.08 -8.98
C GLU A 8 -2.00 -8.34 -8.64
N SER A 9 -2.30 -9.57 -8.23
CA SER A 9 -3.64 -9.93 -7.75
C SER A 9 -3.59 -11.14 -6.82
N TRP A 10 -4.61 -11.24 -5.95
CA TRP A 10 -4.89 -12.46 -5.20
C TRP A 10 -6.06 -13.22 -5.83
N ILE A 11 -5.93 -14.53 -5.87
CA ILE A 11 -6.97 -15.46 -6.33
C ILE A 11 -7.33 -16.36 -5.16
N GLU A 12 -8.62 -16.40 -4.80
CA GLU A 12 -9.15 -17.32 -3.80
C GLU A 12 -9.58 -18.62 -4.49
N LEU A 13 -8.96 -19.72 -4.09
CA LEU A 13 -9.28 -21.05 -4.61
C LEU A 13 -10.13 -21.88 -3.63
N THR A 14 -10.28 -21.44 -2.38
CA THR A 14 -11.03 -22.18 -1.34
C THR A 14 -12.46 -22.47 -1.81
N GLY A 15 -12.83 -23.75 -1.80
CA GLY A 15 -14.15 -24.20 -2.26
C GLY A 15 -14.32 -24.25 -3.78
N SER A 16 -13.27 -23.98 -4.56
CA SER A 16 -13.33 -24.13 -6.02
C SER A 16 -13.52 -25.60 -6.42
N PRO A 17 -14.42 -25.90 -7.38
CA PRO A 17 -14.55 -27.24 -7.93
C PRO A 17 -13.26 -27.81 -8.52
N LEU A 18 -12.36 -26.94 -9.01
CA LEU A 18 -11.06 -27.33 -9.58
C LEU A 18 -10.19 -28.11 -8.58
N LEU A 19 -10.30 -27.79 -7.29
CA LEU A 19 -9.55 -28.48 -6.23
C LEU A 19 -9.99 -29.92 -5.95
N LYS A 20 -11.06 -30.40 -6.58
CA LYS A 20 -11.48 -31.81 -6.50
C LYS A 20 -10.61 -32.73 -7.37
N GLU A 21 -10.05 -32.18 -8.44
CA GLU A 21 -9.34 -32.93 -9.48
C GLU A 21 -7.87 -32.52 -9.60
N ARG A 22 -7.50 -31.33 -9.05
CA ARG A 22 -6.20 -30.69 -9.25
C ARG A 22 -5.67 -30.09 -7.96
N THR A 23 -4.37 -30.11 -7.82
CA THR A 23 -3.67 -29.43 -6.73
C THR A 23 -3.60 -27.91 -6.97
N PRO A 24 -3.46 -27.10 -5.93
CA PRO A 24 -3.20 -25.66 -6.09
C PRO A 24 -1.97 -25.36 -6.95
N HIS A 25 -0.94 -26.21 -6.87
CA HIS A 25 0.28 -26.07 -7.65
C HIS A 25 0.05 -26.27 -9.15
N GLU A 26 -0.72 -27.29 -9.54
CA GLU A 26 -1.07 -27.53 -10.95
C GLU A 26 -1.90 -26.39 -11.55
N ILE A 27 -2.80 -25.80 -10.75
CA ILE A 27 -3.58 -24.62 -11.17
C ILE A 27 -2.66 -23.40 -11.35
N ALA A 28 -1.73 -23.18 -10.42
CA ALA A 28 -0.77 -22.09 -10.52
C ALA A 28 0.15 -22.24 -11.73
N ASP A 29 0.64 -23.46 -12.00
CA ASP A 29 1.47 -23.74 -13.19
C ASP A 29 0.70 -23.52 -14.49
N GLU A 30 -0.57 -23.89 -14.55
CA GLU A 30 -1.40 -23.60 -15.72
C GLU A 30 -1.55 -22.09 -15.94
N ILE A 31 -1.89 -21.33 -14.89
CA ILE A 31 -1.99 -19.86 -14.99
C ILE A 31 -0.67 -19.28 -15.49
N ARG A 32 0.45 -19.66 -14.90
CA ARG A 32 1.79 -19.21 -15.27
C ARG A 32 2.12 -19.50 -16.74
N ASN A 33 1.86 -20.72 -17.18
CA ASN A 33 2.12 -21.15 -18.54
C ASN A 33 1.17 -20.48 -19.56
N THR A 34 -0.08 -20.27 -19.20
CA THR A 34 -1.06 -19.55 -20.04
C THR A 34 -0.65 -18.10 -20.24
N VAL A 35 -0.29 -17.38 -19.17
CA VAL A 35 0.21 -15.99 -19.28
C VAL A 35 1.45 -15.93 -20.15
N LYS A 36 2.36 -16.89 -20.00
CA LYS A 36 3.60 -16.94 -20.79
C LYS A 36 3.32 -17.21 -22.27
N SER A 37 2.40 -18.11 -22.59
CA SER A 37 2.12 -18.48 -23.99
C SER A 37 1.22 -17.47 -24.71
N GLU A 38 0.24 -16.89 -24.02
CA GLU A 38 -0.76 -16.01 -24.66
C GLU A 38 -0.35 -14.53 -24.61
N VAL A 39 0.33 -14.09 -23.53
CA VAL A 39 0.68 -12.69 -23.31
C VAL A 39 2.17 -12.43 -23.52
N GLY A 40 3.02 -13.47 -23.50
CA GLY A 40 4.48 -13.34 -23.63
C GLY A 40 5.17 -12.77 -22.38
N LEU A 41 4.46 -12.73 -21.24
CA LEU A 41 5.00 -12.28 -19.96
C LEU A 41 5.24 -13.45 -19.00
N THR A 42 6.13 -13.27 -18.03
CA THR A 42 6.32 -14.23 -16.95
C THR A 42 5.67 -13.71 -15.67
N VAL A 43 5.07 -14.62 -14.89
CA VAL A 43 4.53 -14.32 -13.58
C VAL A 43 5.11 -15.29 -12.55
N SER A 44 5.30 -14.81 -11.30
CA SER A 44 5.64 -15.64 -10.16
C SER A 44 4.46 -15.74 -9.23
N ILE A 45 4.12 -16.94 -8.79
CA ILE A 45 2.90 -17.23 -8.05
C ILE A 45 3.26 -17.78 -6.67
N GLY A 46 2.70 -17.17 -5.63
CA GLY A 46 2.76 -17.68 -4.27
C GLY A 46 1.44 -18.36 -3.88
N ILE A 47 1.52 -19.57 -3.38
CA ILE A 47 0.39 -20.34 -2.86
C ILE A 47 0.49 -20.37 -1.34
N SER A 48 -0.57 -19.95 -0.65
CA SER A 48 -0.60 -20.03 0.80
C SER A 48 -2.01 -19.99 1.35
N PHE A 49 -2.13 -20.13 2.66
CA PHE A 49 -3.38 -20.12 3.42
C PHE A 49 -3.84 -18.71 3.83
N ASN A 50 -3.09 -17.68 3.48
CA ASN A 50 -3.45 -16.28 3.68
C ASN A 50 -2.79 -15.38 2.61
N LYS A 51 -3.31 -14.15 2.47
CA LYS A 51 -2.86 -13.19 1.46
C LYS A 51 -1.41 -12.75 1.65
N ILE A 52 -0.98 -12.58 2.91
CA ILE A 52 0.36 -12.09 3.26
C ILE A 52 1.43 -13.09 2.81
N PHE A 53 1.25 -14.37 3.13
CA PHE A 53 2.22 -15.38 2.75
C PHE A 53 2.12 -15.78 1.28
N ALA A 54 0.92 -15.69 0.67
CA ALA A 54 0.81 -15.85 -0.78
C ALA A 54 1.63 -14.77 -1.52
N LYS A 55 1.51 -13.50 -1.10
CA LYS A 55 2.33 -12.41 -1.67
C LYS A 55 3.81 -12.62 -1.42
N LEU A 56 4.21 -12.96 -0.19
CA LEU A 56 5.60 -13.26 0.13
C LEU A 56 6.15 -14.40 -0.73
N GLY A 57 5.40 -15.49 -0.89
CA GLY A 57 5.79 -16.63 -1.73
C GLY A 57 6.03 -16.23 -3.18
N SER A 58 5.23 -15.31 -3.74
CA SER A 58 5.43 -14.81 -5.09
C SER A 58 6.74 -14.01 -5.26
N ASP A 59 7.25 -13.43 -4.16
CA ASP A 59 8.49 -12.65 -4.17
C ASP A 59 9.75 -13.50 -3.88
N MET A 60 9.61 -14.65 -3.22
CA MET A 60 10.75 -15.48 -2.80
C MET A 60 11.54 -16.05 -3.98
N LYS A 61 10.86 -16.38 -5.09
CA LYS A 61 11.49 -16.93 -6.29
C LYS A 61 10.96 -16.19 -7.52
N LYS A 62 11.85 -15.45 -8.17
CA LYS A 62 11.56 -14.72 -9.41
C LYS A 62 12.71 -14.93 -10.40
N PRO A 63 12.47 -14.92 -11.71
CA PRO A 63 11.18 -14.89 -12.38
C PRO A 63 10.57 -16.29 -12.56
N ASP A 64 9.30 -16.33 -13.02
CA ASP A 64 8.66 -17.51 -13.61
C ASP A 64 8.65 -18.74 -12.69
N ALA A 65 8.20 -18.58 -11.45
CA ALA A 65 8.23 -19.63 -10.43
C ALA A 65 6.91 -19.75 -9.67
N VAL A 66 6.69 -20.93 -9.09
CA VAL A 66 5.62 -21.18 -8.10
C VAL A 66 6.28 -21.49 -6.76
N THR A 67 5.82 -20.85 -5.70
CA THR A 67 6.28 -21.07 -4.32
C THR A 67 5.09 -21.35 -3.43
N GLU A 68 5.13 -22.48 -2.71
CA GLU A 68 4.07 -22.84 -1.76
C GLU A 68 4.56 -22.68 -0.32
N ILE A 69 3.76 -21.99 0.50
CA ILE A 69 3.99 -21.78 1.93
C ILE A 69 2.80 -22.39 2.69
N GLY A 70 3.01 -23.59 3.23
CA GLY A 70 2.01 -24.34 3.98
C GLY A 70 1.90 -23.90 5.44
N ARG A 71 0.77 -24.29 6.11
CA ARG A 71 0.56 -23.99 7.54
C ARG A 71 1.61 -24.64 8.45
N ASP A 72 2.05 -25.84 8.08
CA ASP A 72 2.99 -26.59 8.91
C ASP A 72 4.45 -26.22 8.67
N THR A 73 4.73 -25.60 7.50
CA THR A 73 6.10 -25.33 7.05
C THR A 73 6.46 -23.84 7.02
N PHE A 74 5.49 -22.93 7.26
CA PHE A 74 5.75 -21.49 7.08
C PHE A 74 6.85 -20.98 8.01
N ARG A 75 6.98 -21.53 9.24
CA ARG A 75 8.01 -21.07 10.17
C ARG A 75 9.41 -21.32 9.62
N ASP A 76 9.64 -22.50 9.08
CA ASP A 76 10.93 -22.88 8.54
C ASP A 76 11.27 -22.10 7.25
N GLN A 77 10.24 -21.76 6.46
CA GLN A 77 10.42 -21.05 5.18
C GLN A 77 10.45 -19.52 5.33
N VAL A 78 9.62 -18.98 6.23
CA VAL A 78 9.34 -17.53 6.32
C VAL A 78 10.15 -16.86 7.44
N TRP A 79 10.27 -17.48 8.61
CA TRP A 79 10.92 -16.86 9.74
C TRP A 79 12.41 -16.52 9.55
N PRO A 80 13.21 -17.30 8.79
CA PRO A 80 14.59 -16.93 8.48
C PRO A 80 14.73 -15.71 7.55
N LEU A 81 13.68 -15.32 6.83
CA LEU A 81 13.74 -14.22 5.89
C LEU A 81 13.91 -12.86 6.59
N PRO A 82 14.52 -11.87 5.90
CA PRO A 82 14.61 -10.51 6.40
C PRO A 82 13.22 -9.94 6.74
N VAL A 83 13.12 -9.18 7.81
CA VAL A 83 11.85 -8.56 8.23
C VAL A 83 11.29 -7.61 7.17
N SER A 84 12.15 -7.02 6.33
CA SER A 84 11.79 -6.14 5.20
C SER A 84 11.01 -6.85 4.10
N ASP A 85 11.09 -8.17 4.02
CA ASP A 85 10.39 -8.95 2.98
C ASP A 85 8.93 -9.15 3.32
N LEU A 86 8.55 -8.96 4.59
CA LEU A 86 7.16 -9.05 5.02
C LEU A 86 6.35 -7.87 4.50
N LEU A 87 5.22 -8.15 3.87
CA LEU A 87 4.31 -7.13 3.36
C LEU A 87 3.97 -6.10 4.47
N TYR A 88 3.97 -4.82 4.10
CA TYR A 88 3.81 -3.65 4.99
C TYR A 88 5.01 -3.33 5.90
N VAL A 89 6.12 -4.01 5.78
CA VAL A 89 7.38 -3.64 6.41
C VAL A 89 8.26 -2.92 5.41
N GLY A 90 8.04 -1.61 5.24
CA GLY A 90 8.89 -0.78 4.40
C GLY A 90 10.23 -0.42 5.07
N ARG A 91 11.13 0.21 4.32
CA ARG A 91 12.49 0.57 4.75
C ARG A 91 12.53 1.26 6.13
N ALA A 92 11.72 2.29 6.36
CA ALA A 92 11.71 3.00 7.64
C ALA A 92 11.28 2.12 8.81
N THR A 93 10.33 1.20 8.59
CA THR A 93 9.90 0.24 9.62
C THR A 93 11.01 -0.77 9.90
N ALA A 94 11.65 -1.33 8.87
CA ALA A 94 12.76 -2.26 9.01
C ALA A 94 13.96 -1.62 9.73
N GLU A 95 14.34 -0.39 9.38
CA GLU A 95 15.40 0.36 10.07
C GLU A 95 15.06 0.60 11.55
N LYS A 96 13.80 0.93 11.86
CA LYS A 96 13.36 1.11 13.24
C LYS A 96 13.40 -0.19 14.04
N LEU A 97 12.90 -1.29 13.47
CA LEU A 97 12.95 -2.63 14.06
C LEU A 97 14.41 -3.09 14.28
N GLY A 98 15.30 -2.82 13.32
CA GLY A 98 16.72 -3.17 13.39
C GLY A 98 17.45 -2.56 14.59
N ARG A 99 17.03 -1.37 15.05
CA ARG A 99 17.58 -0.73 16.28
C ARG A 99 17.26 -1.53 17.55
N TYR A 100 16.27 -2.41 17.50
CA TYR A 100 15.85 -3.31 18.57
C TYR A 100 16.25 -4.76 18.30
N CYS A 101 17.20 -4.97 17.39
CA CYS A 101 17.70 -6.28 16.98
C CYS A 101 16.65 -7.19 16.32
N ILE A 102 15.52 -6.66 15.86
CA ILE A 102 14.49 -7.39 15.13
C ILE A 102 14.84 -7.30 13.64
N ARG A 103 15.47 -8.33 13.09
CA ARG A 103 16.02 -8.34 11.74
C ARG A 103 15.33 -9.34 10.82
N THR A 104 14.79 -10.41 11.39
CA THR A 104 14.08 -11.46 10.65
C THR A 104 12.59 -11.42 10.95
N ILE A 105 11.80 -12.08 10.10
CA ILE A 105 10.37 -12.28 10.34
C ILE A 105 10.16 -13.10 11.61
N GLY A 106 11.04 -14.06 11.89
CA GLY A 106 11.04 -14.85 13.12
C GLY A 106 11.31 -14.00 14.37
N ASP A 107 12.26 -13.06 14.32
CA ASP A 107 12.48 -12.12 15.43
C ASP A 107 11.22 -11.31 15.71
N LEU A 108 10.58 -10.81 14.64
CA LEU A 108 9.32 -10.06 14.75
C LEU A 108 8.21 -10.92 15.37
N ALA A 109 8.06 -12.16 14.91
CA ALA A 109 7.03 -13.09 15.39
C ALA A 109 7.17 -13.44 16.86
N ASN A 110 8.42 -13.51 17.37
CA ASN A 110 8.75 -13.85 18.75
C ASN A 110 8.87 -12.63 19.69
N THR A 111 8.77 -11.41 19.15
CA THR A 111 8.78 -10.19 19.98
C THR A 111 7.42 -10.00 20.65
N GLU A 112 7.40 -9.52 21.88
CA GLU A 112 6.17 -9.23 22.62
C GLU A 112 5.34 -8.14 21.89
N ARG A 113 4.02 -8.36 21.79
CA ARG A 113 3.09 -7.45 21.10
C ARG A 113 3.11 -6.02 21.66
N ASP A 114 3.23 -5.89 22.99
CA ASP A 114 3.21 -4.59 23.66
C ASP A 114 4.45 -3.76 23.31
N ILE A 115 5.59 -4.42 23.14
CA ILE A 115 6.82 -3.77 22.65
C ILE A 115 6.58 -3.26 21.22
N LEU A 116 6.07 -4.09 20.33
CA LEU A 116 5.79 -3.69 18.96
C LEU A 116 4.72 -2.60 18.85
N ARG A 117 3.71 -2.66 19.71
CA ARG A 117 2.69 -1.63 19.82
C ARG A 117 3.27 -0.28 20.28
N SER A 118 4.17 -0.30 21.26
CA SER A 118 4.85 0.92 21.71
C SER A 118 5.76 1.52 20.65
N LEU A 119 6.40 0.68 19.84
CA LEU A 119 7.31 1.10 18.77
C LEU A 119 6.59 1.63 17.53
N LEU A 120 5.57 0.94 17.07
CA LEU A 120 4.94 1.13 15.76
C LEU A 120 3.43 1.40 15.82
N GLY A 121 2.86 1.48 17.01
CA GLY A 121 1.42 1.63 17.21
C GLY A 121 0.65 0.39 16.72
N ILE A 122 -0.55 0.61 16.22
CA ILE A 122 -1.41 -0.46 15.68
C ILE A 122 -0.76 -1.24 14.53
N ASN A 123 0.16 -0.61 13.78
CA ASN A 123 0.88 -1.30 12.71
C ASN A 123 1.84 -2.36 13.25
N GLY A 124 2.44 -2.14 14.44
CA GLY A 124 3.27 -3.15 15.11
C GLY A 124 2.50 -4.42 15.42
N GLU A 125 1.28 -4.30 15.94
CA GLU A 125 0.41 -5.46 16.18
C GLU A 125 0.02 -6.19 14.89
N LYS A 126 -0.25 -5.43 13.82
CA LYS A 126 -0.61 -6.02 12.52
C LYS A 126 0.53 -6.84 11.92
N ILE A 127 1.74 -6.26 11.85
CA ILE A 127 2.88 -6.98 11.27
C ILE A 127 3.31 -8.17 12.16
N TRP A 128 3.13 -8.09 13.47
CA TRP A 128 3.29 -9.23 14.36
C TRP A 128 2.31 -10.37 14.02
N ALA A 129 1.03 -10.04 13.85
CA ALA A 129 0.02 -11.02 13.45
C ALA A 129 0.37 -11.64 12.08
N TYR A 130 0.84 -10.85 11.13
CA TYR A 130 1.26 -11.33 9.82
C TYR A 130 2.46 -12.28 9.90
N ALA A 131 3.49 -11.94 10.69
CA ALA A 131 4.64 -12.82 10.90
C ALA A 131 4.27 -14.17 11.53
N ASN A 132 3.19 -14.21 12.30
CA ASN A 132 2.62 -15.41 12.89
C ASN A 132 1.55 -16.11 12.01
N GLY A 133 1.34 -15.67 10.78
CA GLY A 133 0.36 -16.26 9.87
C GLY A 133 -1.10 -16.02 10.24
N LEU A 134 -1.37 -15.02 11.07
CA LEU A 134 -2.70 -14.71 11.63
C LEU A 134 -3.49 -13.70 10.77
N ASP A 135 -3.24 -13.62 9.47
CA ASP A 135 -4.05 -12.81 8.57
C ASP A 135 -5.35 -13.55 8.21
N ALA A 136 -6.48 -12.91 8.51
CA ALA A 136 -7.82 -13.41 8.19
C ALA A 136 -8.52 -12.55 7.12
N SER A 137 -7.78 -11.70 6.41
CA SER A 137 -8.34 -10.86 5.36
C SER A 137 -8.84 -11.70 4.19
N ARG A 138 -10.06 -11.44 3.75
CA ARG A 138 -10.65 -12.14 2.60
C ARG A 138 -10.13 -11.58 1.30
N VAL A 139 -10.07 -12.41 0.27
CA VAL A 139 -9.91 -11.95 -1.10
C VAL A 139 -11.25 -11.33 -1.53
N MET A 140 -11.20 -10.05 -1.90
CA MET A 140 -12.40 -9.32 -2.29
C MET A 140 -12.88 -9.77 -3.68
N PRO A 141 -14.19 -9.68 -3.97
CA PRO A 141 -14.72 -9.92 -5.30
C PRO A 141 -14.08 -8.98 -6.33
N CYS A 142 -14.02 -9.41 -7.60
CA CYS A 142 -13.38 -8.63 -8.66
C CYS A 142 -14.08 -7.30 -8.98
N ASP A 143 -15.36 -7.17 -8.62
CA ASP A 143 -16.17 -5.98 -8.75
C ASP A 143 -16.14 -5.06 -7.50
N TYR A 144 -15.41 -5.48 -6.47
CA TYR A 144 -15.25 -4.65 -5.27
C TYR A 144 -14.44 -3.40 -5.55
N THR A 145 -15.06 -2.26 -5.34
CA THR A 145 -14.40 -0.96 -5.40
C THR A 145 -14.27 -0.39 -3.99
N PRO A 146 -13.05 -0.21 -3.48
CA PRO A 146 -12.87 0.36 -2.14
C PRO A 146 -13.36 1.80 -2.10
N PRO A 147 -13.95 2.26 -0.98
CA PRO A 147 -14.43 3.63 -0.85
C PRO A 147 -13.25 4.61 -0.97
N ILE A 148 -13.47 5.68 -1.73
CA ILE A 148 -12.48 6.75 -1.92
C ILE A 148 -12.27 7.47 -0.59
N LYS A 149 -11.06 7.43 -0.06
CA LYS A 149 -10.68 8.07 1.22
C LYS A 149 -10.12 9.47 1.04
N SER A 150 -9.50 9.73 -0.11
CA SER A 150 -8.90 11.03 -0.44
C SER A 150 -8.83 11.22 -1.94
N ILE A 151 -8.91 12.47 -2.38
CA ILE A 151 -8.65 12.89 -3.75
C ILE A 151 -7.46 13.85 -3.71
N GLY A 152 -6.45 13.58 -4.51
CA GLY A 152 -5.26 14.39 -4.59
C GLY A 152 -4.87 14.73 -6.02
N HIS A 153 -4.17 15.84 -6.17
CA HIS A 153 -3.47 16.23 -7.38
C HIS A 153 -2.16 16.90 -7.00
N GLY A 154 -1.13 16.72 -7.80
CA GLY A 154 0.17 17.36 -7.62
C GLY A 154 0.89 17.51 -8.94
N ILE A 155 1.70 18.54 -9.06
CA ILE A 155 2.57 18.79 -10.22
C ILE A 155 4.00 18.97 -9.76
N THR A 156 4.94 18.63 -10.62
CA THR A 156 6.33 19.09 -10.51
C THR A 156 6.48 20.24 -11.49
N CYS A 157 6.75 21.43 -10.96
CA CYS A 157 6.95 22.63 -11.76
C CYS A 157 8.20 22.48 -12.63
N THR A 158 8.21 23.10 -13.81
CA THR A 158 9.36 23.10 -14.75
C THR A 158 10.52 23.94 -14.26
N ALA A 159 10.26 24.87 -13.34
CA ALA A 159 11.24 25.71 -12.65
C ALA A 159 10.81 25.90 -11.19
N ASP A 160 11.76 26.30 -10.33
CA ASP A 160 11.47 26.64 -8.94
C ASP A 160 10.52 27.84 -8.87
N LEU A 161 9.50 27.74 -8.02
CA LEU A 161 8.61 28.86 -7.74
C LEU A 161 9.30 29.79 -6.76
N VAL A 162 9.53 31.06 -7.18
CA VAL A 162 10.28 32.04 -6.38
C VAL A 162 9.41 33.21 -5.91
N SER A 163 8.16 33.27 -6.36
CA SER A 163 7.21 34.31 -5.97
C SER A 163 5.92 33.74 -5.39
N GLU A 164 5.29 34.51 -4.53
CA GLU A 164 3.98 34.17 -3.97
C GLU A 164 2.90 34.03 -5.05
N SER A 165 2.96 34.87 -6.09
CA SER A 165 1.99 34.83 -7.20
C SER A 165 2.07 33.50 -7.97
N GLU A 166 3.26 32.97 -8.20
CA GLU A 166 3.46 31.65 -8.84
C GLU A 166 2.90 30.54 -7.98
N VAL A 167 3.19 30.55 -6.69
CA VAL A 167 2.65 29.56 -5.72
C VAL A 167 1.12 29.60 -5.72
N ARG A 168 0.53 30.81 -5.66
CA ARG A 168 -0.93 31.00 -5.69
C ARG A 168 -1.53 30.46 -7.00
N GLY A 169 -0.88 30.69 -8.15
CA GLY A 169 -1.32 30.16 -9.42
C GLY A 169 -1.39 28.63 -9.44
N VAL A 170 -0.34 27.95 -8.97
CA VAL A 170 -0.29 26.51 -8.89
C VAL A 170 -1.33 25.96 -7.91
N PHE A 171 -1.50 26.56 -6.74
CA PHE A 171 -2.52 26.12 -5.76
C PHE A 171 -3.93 26.28 -6.33
N LEU A 172 -4.20 27.35 -7.09
CA LEU A 172 -5.50 27.56 -7.72
C LEU A 172 -5.81 26.47 -8.74
N GLU A 173 -4.86 26.16 -9.62
CA GLU A 173 -4.99 25.11 -10.64
C GLU A 173 -5.26 23.74 -9.99
N LEU A 174 -4.43 23.35 -9.00
CA LEU A 174 -4.60 22.08 -8.28
C LEU A 174 -5.94 22.00 -7.55
N SER A 175 -6.38 23.11 -6.95
CA SER A 175 -7.66 23.17 -6.25
C SER A 175 -8.86 23.04 -7.18
N GLN A 176 -8.79 23.65 -8.38
CA GLN A 176 -9.82 23.52 -9.41
C GLN A 176 -10.00 22.07 -9.86
N ASP A 177 -8.88 21.37 -10.11
CA ASP A 177 -8.87 19.96 -10.46
C ASP A 177 -9.45 19.07 -9.36
N ILE A 178 -9.06 19.32 -8.09
CA ILE A 178 -9.58 18.57 -6.94
C ILE A 178 -11.08 18.82 -6.81
N GLY A 179 -11.54 20.07 -6.90
CA GLY A 179 -12.97 20.42 -6.84
C GLY A 179 -13.78 19.76 -7.97
N LEU A 180 -13.20 19.68 -9.18
CA LEU A 180 -13.83 18.97 -10.30
C LEU A 180 -13.94 17.46 -10.02
N LYS A 181 -12.87 16.83 -9.51
CA LYS A 181 -12.86 15.40 -9.18
C LYS A 181 -13.84 15.08 -8.04
N LEU A 182 -13.93 15.92 -7.00
CA LEU A 182 -14.90 15.77 -5.92
C LEU A 182 -16.34 15.77 -6.46
N ARG A 183 -16.69 16.74 -7.31
CA ARG A 183 -18.02 16.82 -7.91
C ARG A 183 -18.35 15.63 -8.81
N LYS A 184 -17.38 15.20 -9.64
CA LYS A 184 -17.56 14.01 -10.50
C LYS A 184 -17.81 12.73 -9.71
N GLN A 185 -17.24 12.62 -8.49
CA GLN A 185 -17.41 11.45 -7.63
C GLN A 185 -18.55 11.60 -6.61
N GLY A 186 -19.26 12.73 -6.60
CA GLY A 186 -20.31 13.00 -5.60
C GLY A 186 -19.79 13.10 -4.16
N LEU A 187 -18.50 13.44 -3.98
CA LEU A 187 -17.82 13.51 -2.68
C LEU A 187 -17.60 14.95 -2.24
N ALA A 188 -17.49 15.16 -0.93
CA ALA A 188 -17.12 16.43 -0.33
C ALA A 188 -15.91 16.25 0.60
N ALA A 189 -14.95 17.18 0.55
CA ALA A 189 -13.78 17.17 1.41
C ALA A 189 -14.10 17.77 2.77
N ASN A 190 -13.69 17.11 3.84
CA ASN A 190 -13.77 17.59 5.22
C ASN A 190 -12.43 18.06 5.77
N GLY A 191 -11.38 18.05 4.96
CA GLY A 191 -10.05 18.52 5.29
C GLY A 191 -9.18 18.66 4.05
N VAL A 192 -8.16 19.50 4.17
CA VAL A 192 -7.17 19.77 3.12
C VAL A 192 -5.80 19.40 3.62
N ARG A 193 -5.01 18.81 2.73
CA ARG A 193 -3.59 18.53 2.94
C ARG A 193 -2.80 19.16 1.81
N ILE A 194 -1.72 19.85 2.15
CA ILE A 194 -0.74 20.34 1.20
C ILE A 194 0.58 19.62 1.40
N THR A 195 1.29 19.38 0.31
CA THR A 195 2.67 18.88 0.32
C THR A 195 3.50 19.81 -0.55
N VAL A 196 4.55 20.37 0.02
CA VAL A 196 5.51 21.24 -0.70
C VAL A 196 6.85 20.52 -0.74
N ARG A 197 7.43 20.43 -1.93
CA ARG A 197 8.77 19.87 -2.14
C ARG A 197 9.67 20.96 -2.69
N ASP A 198 10.80 21.16 -2.03
CA ASP A 198 11.80 22.13 -2.46
C ASP A 198 12.83 21.54 -3.43
N ASN A 199 13.74 22.37 -3.94
CA ASN A 199 14.77 21.97 -4.89
C ASN A 199 15.88 21.08 -4.28
N THR A 200 15.94 20.94 -2.96
CA THR A 200 16.78 19.96 -2.27
C THR A 200 16.10 18.58 -2.19
N LEU A 201 14.90 18.45 -2.77
CA LEU A 201 14.03 17.28 -2.72
C LEU A 201 13.45 16.98 -1.33
N SER A 202 13.67 17.88 -0.36
CA SER A 202 13.01 17.80 0.93
C SER A 202 11.53 18.15 0.79
N HIS A 203 10.67 17.45 1.49
CA HIS A 203 9.24 17.71 1.44
C HIS A 203 8.66 17.94 2.83
N ARG A 204 7.73 18.86 2.91
CA ARG A 204 6.96 19.16 4.12
C ARG A 204 5.48 19.00 3.82
N GLN A 205 4.75 18.44 4.77
CA GLN A 205 3.34 18.17 4.63
C GLN A 205 2.55 18.77 5.77
N TYR A 206 1.47 19.47 5.44
CA TYR A 206 0.58 20.10 6.41
C TYR A 206 -0.87 19.72 6.10
N GLN A 207 -1.70 19.64 7.15
CA GLN A 207 -3.11 19.35 6.98
C GLN A 207 -3.97 20.14 7.97
N CYS A 208 -5.20 20.44 7.57
CA CYS A 208 -6.22 21.04 8.42
C CYS A 208 -7.58 20.37 8.20
N LYS A 209 -8.44 20.46 9.19
CA LYS A 209 -9.88 20.19 9.03
C LYS A 209 -10.56 21.44 8.45
N LEU A 210 -11.55 21.22 7.60
CA LEU A 210 -12.47 22.26 7.15
C LEU A 210 -13.64 22.40 8.13
N PRO A 211 -14.22 23.61 8.29
CA PRO A 211 -15.38 23.82 9.15
C PRO A 211 -16.59 23.00 8.73
N PHE A 212 -16.78 22.88 7.41
CA PHE A 212 -17.86 22.12 6.79
C PHE A 212 -17.31 21.32 5.59
N PRO A 213 -17.95 20.18 5.25
CA PRO A 213 -17.61 19.46 4.02
C PRO A 213 -17.88 20.33 2.78
N THR A 214 -16.94 20.37 1.84
CA THR A 214 -17.03 21.21 0.64
C THR A 214 -16.63 20.51 -0.64
N GLN A 215 -17.16 20.99 -1.76
CA GLN A 215 -16.71 20.71 -3.13
C GLN A 215 -16.17 21.98 -3.81
N SER A 216 -16.18 23.11 -3.09
CA SER A 216 -15.71 24.39 -3.60
C SER A 216 -14.19 24.41 -3.70
N TYR A 217 -13.70 24.61 -4.92
CA TYR A 217 -12.26 24.76 -5.15
C TYR A 217 -11.70 26.02 -4.45
N LEU A 218 -12.51 27.08 -4.28
CA LEU A 218 -12.07 28.30 -3.58
C LEU A 218 -11.81 28.02 -2.09
N GLU A 219 -12.71 27.31 -1.41
CA GLU A 219 -12.52 26.96 0.01
C GLU A 219 -11.31 26.03 0.20
N ILE A 220 -11.07 25.11 -0.75
CA ILE A 220 -9.89 24.24 -0.74
C ILE A 220 -8.62 25.08 -0.97
N TYR A 221 -8.65 25.99 -1.93
CA TYR A 221 -7.56 26.92 -2.23
C TYR A 221 -7.23 27.80 -1.04
N ASP A 222 -8.22 28.46 -0.45
CA ASP A 222 -8.03 29.38 0.69
C ASP A 222 -7.42 28.63 1.88
N ALA A 223 -7.93 27.44 2.20
CA ALA A 223 -7.38 26.60 3.26
C ALA A 223 -5.91 26.16 2.94
N GLY A 224 -5.61 25.85 1.68
CA GLY A 224 -4.27 25.48 1.24
C GLY A 224 -3.26 26.62 1.38
N ILE A 225 -3.63 27.80 0.86
CA ILE A 225 -2.78 29.02 0.93
C ILE A 225 -2.58 29.50 2.36
N ASP A 226 -3.63 29.49 3.18
CA ASP A 226 -3.51 29.86 4.59
C ASP A 226 -2.54 28.92 5.35
N MET A 227 -2.61 27.60 5.10
CA MET A 227 -1.65 26.66 5.66
C MET A 227 -0.22 26.91 5.16
N PHE A 228 -0.07 27.21 3.87
CA PHE A 228 1.24 27.52 3.29
C PHE A 228 1.85 28.72 3.99
N HIS A 229 1.14 29.85 4.09
CA HIS A 229 1.65 31.05 4.75
C HIS A 229 1.97 30.87 6.23
N ARG A 230 1.17 30.10 6.95
CA ARG A 230 1.37 29.93 8.40
C ARG A 230 2.45 28.91 8.75
N ARG A 231 2.76 27.98 7.87
CA ARG A 231 3.54 26.80 8.24
C ARG A 231 4.77 26.54 7.38
N TYR A 232 4.79 27.03 6.16
CA TYR A 232 5.93 26.90 5.27
C TYR A 232 6.81 28.15 5.35
N SER A 233 8.03 27.97 5.84
CA SER A 233 9.06 29.02 5.97
C SER A 233 10.38 28.49 5.45
#